data_345df0e7895f01763d3c6baed5c6a6d5
#
_entry.id   345df0e7895f01763d3c6baed5c6a6d5
#
_cell.length_a   1.000
_cell.length_b   1.000
_cell.length_c   1.000
_cell.angle_alpha   90.00
_cell.angle_beta   90.00
_cell.angle_gamma   90.00
#
_symmetry.space_group_name_H-M   'P 1'
#
loop_
_entity.id
_entity.type
_entity.pdbx_description
1 polymer ?
#
loop_
_entity_poly.entity_id
_entity_poly.type
_entity_poly.pdbx_seq_one_letter_code
_entity_poly.pdbx_strand_id
1 'polypeptide(L)'
;SGLSSGPRTATGMRDVPVDRALAAGAKFIVSPGYNEALVAHCQEKGVLVLPGCVNASDMTRAANAGLEYVKFFPAEQSGGVNGIKALAPVFPKLNFMPTGGVNTKNLMDYLGYDRIFACGGTWMVKKDLIEGEKWDEITRICKDAVKTMLGFELGHVGINCQDAGQAEQTAKALCAIFG
;
A
#
# COMPACT_ATOMS: atom_id res chain seq x y z
N SER A 1 -3.08 22.12 -18.65
CA SER A 1 -2.14 21.20 -18.03
C SER A 1 -2.55 20.97 -16.57
N GLY A 2 -3.45 20.04 -16.35
CA GLY A 2 -3.96 19.69 -15.03
C GLY A 2 -3.50 18.29 -14.70
N LEU A 3 -2.44 18.16 -13.90
CA LEU A 3 -2.10 16.91 -13.26
C LEU A 3 -3.12 16.65 -12.14
N SER A 4 -3.98 15.67 -12.34
CA SER A 4 -4.88 15.11 -11.34
C SER A 4 -4.05 14.69 -10.12
N SER A 5 -4.28 15.35 -8.99
CA SER A 5 -3.59 15.11 -7.73
C SER A 5 -4.16 13.85 -7.06
N GLY A 6 -3.55 12.71 -7.31
CA GLY A 6 -3.66 11.58 -6.39
C GLY A 6 -3.10 11.96 -5.00
N PRO A 7 -3.41 11.21 -3.92
CA PRO A 7 -2.96 11.53 -2.57
C PRO A 7 -1.43 11.57 -2.53
N ARG A 8 -0.87 12.76 -2.28
CA ARG A 8 0.58 12.96 -2.18
C ARG A 8 1.04 12.51 -0.80
N THR A 9 1.97 11.57 -0.76
CA THR A 9 2.74 11.25 0.44
C THR A 9 3.93 12.19 0.54
N ALA A 10 4.09 12.88 1.65
CA ALA A 10 5.29 13.65 1.92
C ALA A 10 6.33 12.75 2.59
N THR A 11 7.45 12.50 1.90
CA THR A 11 8.60 11.76 2.43
C THR A 11 9.78 12.73 2.52
N GLY A 12 10.20 13.11 3.72
CA GLY A 12 11.34 14.01 3.88
C GLY A 12 11.96 13.95 5.29
N MET A 13 13.29 14.08 5.34
CA MET A 13 14.08 14.00 6.58
C MET A 13 14.26 15.34 7.31
N ARG A 14 13.76 16.44 6.80
CA ARG A 14 13.79 17.76 7.43
C ARG A 14 12.46 18.45 7.20
N ASP A 15 11.82 18.86 8.27
CA ASP A 15 10.70 19.81 8.35
C ASP A 15 9.90 19.96 7.03
N VAL A 16 9.39 18.85 6.50
CA VAL A 16 8.30 18.98 5.53
C VAL A 16 7.18 19.55 6.35
N PRO A 17 6.81 20.82 6.12
CA PRO A 17 5.75 21.39 6.91
C PRO A 17 4.52 20.53 6.65
N VAL A 18 4.11 19.76 7.65
CA VAL A 18 2.85 19.01 7.62
C VAL A 18 1.76 19.90 7.03
N ASP A 19 1.76 21.16 7.44
CA ASP A 19 0.82 22.17 6.96
C ASP A 19 0.87 22.40 5.45
N ARG A 20 2.06 22.40 4.83
CA ARG A 20 2.18 22.48 3.36
C ARG A 20 1.62 21.24 2.66
N ALA A 21 1.88 20.06 3.21
CA ALA A 21 1.35 18.83 2.65
C ALA A 21 -0.19 18.79 2.75
N LEU A 22 -0.74 19.22 3.88
CA LEU A 22 -2.18 19.32 4.10
C LEU A 22 -2.82 20.36 3.17
N ALA A 23 -2.22 21.53 3.03
CA ALA A 23 -2.67 22.57 2.09
C ALA A 23 -2.65 22.10 0.63
N ALA A 24 -1.72 21.17 0.30
CA ALA A 24 -1.66 20.52 -1.01
C ALA A 24 -2.63 19.33 -1.16
N GLY A 25 -3.47 19.05 -0.15
CA GLY A 25 -4.49 18.00 -0.19
C GLY A 25 -4.05 16.63 0.32
N ALA A 26 -2.90 16.51 1.03
CA ALA A 26 -2.52 15.26 1.67
C ALA A 26 -3.57 14.84 2.70
N LYS A 27 -3.87 13.53 2.74
CA LYS A 27 -4.84 12.95 3.68
C LYS A 27 -4.16 12.24 4.85
N PHE A 28 -2.90 11.91 4.71
CA PHE A 28 -2.06 11.29 5.72
C PHE A 28 -0.59 11.63 5.48
N ILE A 29 0.23 11.48 6.51
CA ILE A 29 1.67 11.75 6.47
C ILE A 29 2.44 10.44 6.69
N VAL A 30 3.51 10.25 5.93
CA VAL A 30 4.41 9.09 6.07
C VAL A 30 5.83 9.60 6.25
N SER A 31 6.56 9.05 7.22
CA SER A 31 7.99 9.35 7.41
C SER A 31 8.84 8.08 7.36
N PRO A 32 10.12 8.18 6.97
CA PRO A 32 11.01 7.02 6.89
C PRO A 32 11.42 6.49 8.26
N GLY A 33 11.39 7.31 9.29
CA GLY A 33 11.71 6.98 10.67
C GLY A 33 10.76 7.67 11.64
N TYR A 34 10.86 7.30 12.93
CA TYR A 34 10.07 7.90 13.99
C TYR A 34 10.62 9.29 14.34
N ASN A 35 9.79 10.31 14.27
CA ASN A 35 10.09 11.66 14.69
C ASN A 35 8.98 12.16 15.62
N GLU A 36 9.33 12.41 16.89
CA GLU A 36 8.37 12.78 17.95
C GLU A 36 7.64 14.09 17.62
N ALA A 37 8.37 15.11 17.16
CA ALA A 37 7.77 16.40 16.85
C ALA A 37 6.80 16.30 15.65
N LEU A 38 7.15 15.51 14.63
CA LEU A 38 6.27 15.25 13.49
C LEU A 38 4.99 14.51 13.92
N VAL A 39 5.14 13.48 14.74
CA VAL A 39 4.00 12.69 15.25
C VAL A 39 3.07 13.58 16.06
N ALA A 40 3.61 14.33 17.03
CA ALA A 40 2.83 15.25 17.87
C ALA A 40 2.08 16.28 17.04
N HIS A 41 2.74 16.91 16.06
CA HIS A 41 2.11 17.91 15.18
C HIS A 41 0.99 17.32 14.33
N CYS A 42 1.18 16.12 13.78
CA CYS A 42 0.11 15.43 13.06
C CYS A 42 -1.09 15.11 13.96
N GLN A 43 -0.84 14.67 15.19
CA GLN A 43 -1.90 14.39 16.17
C GLN A 43 -2.67 15.66 16.55
N GLU A 44 -1.99 16.77 16.79
CA GLU A 44 -2.62 18.08 17.03
C GLU A 44 -3.52 18.53 15.88
N LYS A 45 -3.13 18.22 14.64
CA LYS A 45 -3.91 18.52 13.43
C LYS A 45 -5.00 17.48 13.13
N GLY A 46 -5.10 16.40 13.91
CA GLY A 46 -6.04 15.32 13.64
C GLY A 46 -5.76 14.55 12.34
N VAL A 47 -4.48 14.47 11.94
CA VAL A 47 -4.06 13.84 10.68
C VAL A 47 -3.37 12.52 10.96
N LEU A 48 -3.75 11.49 10.22
CA LEU A 48 -3.11 10.18 10.28
C LEU A 48 -1.63 10.30 9.94
N VAL A 49 -0.77 9.78 10.81
CA VAL A 49 0.68 9.69 10.59
C VAL A 49 1.12 8.24 10.67
N LEU A 50 1.97 7.83 9.71
CA LEU A 50 2.57 6.51 9.61
C LEU A 50 4.11 6.66 9.73
N PRO A 51 4.65 6.78 10.95
CA PRO A 51 6.08 6.90 11.14
C PRO A 51 6.79 5.58 10.87
N GLY A 52 8.00 5.65 10.31
CA GLY A 52 8.85 4.49 10.12
C GLY A 52 9.32 3.92 11.45
N CYS A 53 9.02 2.63 11.68
CA CYS A 53 9.42 1.88 12.84
C CYS A 53 9.98 0.54 12.37
N VAL A 54 11.20 0.20 12.79
CA VAL A 54 11.86 -1.03 12.33
C VAL A 54 12.34 -1.92 13.46
N ASN A 55 12.37 -1.39 14.68
CA ASN A 55 12.84 -2.08 15.87
C ASN A 55 11.91 -1.84 17.06
N ALA A 56 12.15 -2.56 18.16
CA ALA A 56 11.32 -2.47 19.35
C ALA A 56 11.32 -1.06 19.98
N SER A 57 12.42 -0.31 19.91
CA SER A 57 12.49 1.04 20.46
C SER A 57 11.58 2.03 19.74
N ASP A 58 11.57 1.97 18.39
CA ASP A 58 10.67 2.80 17.58
C ASP A 58 9.20 2.45 17.83
N MET A 59 8.90 1.14 17.90
CA MET A 59 7.55 0.65 18.18
C MET A 59 7.07 1.04 19.58
N THR A 60 7.97 1.03 20.57
CA THR A 60 7.66 1.49 21.93
C THR A 60 7.30 2.98 21.93
N ARG A 61 8.05 3.82 21.21
CA ARG A 61 7.73 5.25 21.05
C ARG A 61 6.37 5.45 20.39
N ALA A 62 6.10 4.71 19.30
CA ALA A 62 4.83 4.76 18.60
C ALA A 62 3.65 4.35 19.51
N ALA A 63 3.80 3.25 20.24
CA ALA A 63 2.80 2.77 21.18
C ALA A 63 2.54 3.76 22.33
N ASN A 64 3.61 4.35 22.90
CA ASN A 64 3.50 5.37 23.95
C ASN A 64 2.83 6.66 23.45
N ALA A 65 3.00 7.00 22.18
CA ALA A 65 2.29 8.10 21.53
C ALA A 65 0.84 7.77 21.17
N GLY A 66 0.35 6.56 21.49
CA GLY A 66 -1.02 6.14 21.21
C GLY A 66 -1.29 5.81 19.74
N LEU A 67 -0.24 5.58 18.93
CA LEU A 67 -0.42 5.20 17.54
C LEU A 67 -0.88 3.74 17.41
N GLU A 68 -1.73 3.50 16.43
CA GLU A 68 -2.21 2.15 16.06
C GLU A 68 -1.63 1.69 14.70
N TYR A 69 -1.09 2.61 13.91
CA TYR A 69 -0.60 2.34 12.57
C TYR A 69 0.82 2.88 12.40
N VAL A 70 1.71 2.05 11.91
CA VAL A 70 3.11 2.42 11.65
C VAL A 70 3.57 1.89 10.30
N LYS A 71 4.54 2.56 9.71
CA LYS A 71 5.27 2.06 8.54
C LYS A 71 6.41 1.17 9.02
N PHE A 72 6.54 -0.03 8.48
CA PHE A 72 7.70 -0.90 8.67
C PHE A 72 8.67 -0.72 7.50
N PHE A 73 9.85 -0.11 7.77
CA PHE A 73 10.78 0.29 6.71
C PHE A 73 12.24 0.29 7.19
N PRO A 74 13.19 -0.22 6.37
CA PRO A 74 13.00 -0.92 5.10
C PRO A 74 12.58 -2.39 5.33
N ALA A 75 11.45 -2.83 4.75
CA ALA A 75 10.81 -4.08 5.16
C ALA A 75 11.63 -5.33 4.88
N GLU A 76 12.05 -5.57 3.62
CA GLU A 76 12.79 -6.78 3.25
C GLU A 76 14.15 -6.87 3.95
N GLN A 77 14.88 -5.75 4.03
CA GLN A 77 16.18 -5.69 4.70
C GLN A 77 16.08 -5.90 6.22
N SER A 78 14.89 -5.73 6.78
CA SER A 78 14.61 -5.86 8.23
C SER A 78 13.93 -7.18 8.58
N GLY A 79 14.06 -8.19 7.72
CA GLY A 79 13.53 -9.53 7.95
C GLY A 79 12.15 -9.79 7.35
N GLY A 80 11.62 -8.87 6.53
CA GLY A 80 10.37 -9.05 5.82
C GLY A 80 9.18 -9.28 6.74
N VAL A 81 8.23 -10.09 6.29
CA VAL A 81 7.06 -10.46 7.10
C VAL A 81 7.45 -11.18 8.40
N ASN A 82 8.54 -11.94 8.41
CA ASN A 82 9.02 -12.63 9.60
C ASN A 82 9.54 -11.65 10.66
N GLY A 83 10.21 -10.56 10.24
CA GLY A 83 10.61 -9.49 11.13
C GLY A 83 9.40 -8.84 11.83
N ILE A 84 8.33 -8.57 11.07
CA ILE A 84 7.07 -8.06 11.63
C ILE A 84 6.46 -9.08 12.59
N LYS A 85 6.35 -10.36 12.20
CA LYS A 85 5.79 -11.43 13.04
C LYS A 85 6.55 -11.63 14.36
N ALA A 86 7.86 -11.37 14.36
CA ALA A 86 8.67 -11.46 15.58
C ALA A 86 8.39 -10.30 16.57
N LEU A 87 8.08 -9.10 16.06
CA LEU A 87 7.87 -7.90 16.86
C LEU A 87 6.40 -7.65 17.23
N ALA A 88 5.48 -7.94 16.33
CA ALA A 88 4.06 -7.63 16.49
C ALA A 88 3.40 -8.18 17.78
N PRO A 89 3.72 -9.38 18.28
CA PRO A 89 3.13 -9.88 19.54
C PRO A 89 3.44 -9.01 20.76
N VAL A 90 4.60 -8.30 20.75
CA VAL A 90 4.99 -7.40 21.84
C VAL A 90 4.19 -6.10 21.80
N PHE A 91 3.69 -5.73 20.62
CA PHE A 91 2.95 -4.49 20.37
C PHE A 91 1.53 -4.78 19.85
N PRO A 92 0.63 -5.31 20.67
CA PRO A 92 -0.66 -5.88 20.22
C PRO A 92 -1.61 -4.86 19.56
N LYS A 93 -1.40 -3.57 19.76
CA LYS A 93 -2.22 -2.51 19.15
C LYS A 93 -1.67 -1.97 17.83
N LEU A 94 -0.39 -2.26 17.51
CA LEU A 94 0.22 -1.74 16.28
C LEU A 94 -0.14 -2.59 15.07
N ASN A 95 -0.52 -1.92 14.00
CA ASN A 95 -0.70 -2.48 12.66
C ASN A 95 0.35 -1.89 11.72
N PHE A 96 0.76 -2.66 10.72
CA PHE A 96 1.96 -2.37 9.96
C PHE A 96 1.66 -2.11 8.48
N MET A 97 2.37 -1.15 7.90
CA MET A 97 2.47 -0.94 6.46
C MET A 97 3.92 -1.18 6.02
N PRO A 98 4.28 -2.40 5.61
CA PRO A 98 5.61 -2.68 5.08
C PRO A 98 5.86 -1.90 3.80
N THR A 99 7.06 -1.31 3.71
CA THR A 99 7.58 -0.64 2.51
C THR A 99 9.07 -0.92 2.37
N GLY A 100 9.55 -0.95 1.13
CA GLY A 100 10.95 -1.28 0.83
C GLY A 100 11.13 -2.76 0.53
N GLY A 101 11.27 -3.07 -0.77
CA GLY A 101 11.43 -4.42 -1.28
C GLY A 101 10.13 -5.20 -1.54
N VAL A 102 8.97 -4.64 -1.18
CA VAL A 102 7.67 -5.24 -1.51
C VAL A 102 7.46 -5.23 -3.02
N ASN A 103 7.00 -6.34 -3.57
CA ASN A 103 6.74 -6.56 -4.99
C ASN A 103 5.69 -7.66 -5.19
N THR A 104 5.33 -7.98 -6.43
CA THR A 104 4.29 -8.98 -6.74
C THR A 104 4.57 -10.38 -6.20
N LYS A 105 5.84 -10.76 -5.97
CA LYS A 105 6.21 -12.10 -5.51
C LYS A 105 5.98 -12.30 -4.02
N ASN A 106 6.16 -11.23 -3.23
CA ASN A 106 6.05 -11.28 -1.76
C ASN A 106 4.83 -10.53 -1.21
N LEU A 107 4.04 -9.87 -2.07
CA LEU A 107 2.88 -9.08 -1.66
C LEU A 107 1.90 -9.90 -0.81
N MET A 108 1.58 -11.12 -1.23
CA MET A 108 0.62 -11.97 -0.52
C MET A 108 1.17 -12.57 0.77
N ASP A 109 2.49 -12.74 0.89
CA ASP A 109 3.13 -13.15 2.16
C ASP A 109 2.91 -12.09 3.23
N TYR A 110 2.98 -10.81 2.84
CA TYR A 110 2.66 -9.69 3.71
C TYR A 110 1.17 -9.60 4.02
N LEU A 111 0.32 -9.52 2.98
CA LEU A 111 -1.12 -9.32 3.16
C LEU A 111 -1.82 -10.52 3.81
N GLY A 112 -1.21 -11.70 3.80
CA GLY A 112 -1.69 -12.87 4.53
C GLY A 112 -1.50 -12.79 6.05
N TYR A 113 -0.84 -11.75 6.57
CA TYR A 113 -0.71 -11.54 8.01
C TYR A 113 -1.67 -10.43 8.48
N ASP A 114 -2.57 -10.78 9.37
CA ASP A 114 -3.70 -9.95 9.85
C ASP A 114 -3.32 -8.59 10.45
N ARG A 115 -2.05 -8.44 10.86
CA ARG A 115 -1.51 -7.19 11.41
C ARG A 115 -0.97 -6.24 10.32
N ILE A 116 -1.06 -6.62 9.05
CA ILE A 116 -0.66 -5.79 7.92
C ILE A 116 -1.90 -5.27 7.22
N PHE A 117 -2.15 -3.97 7.34
CA PHE A 117 -3.34 -3.32 6.79
C PHE A 117 -3.15 -2.79 5.36
N ALA A 118 -1.91 -2.59 4.93
CA ALA A 118 -1.55 -2.12 3.60
C ALA A 118 -0.09 -2.45 3.29
N CYS A 119 0.26 -2.47 2.01
CA CYS A 119 1.64 -2.57 1.53
C CYS A 119 2.00 -1.38 0.64
N GLY A 120 3.21 -0.86 0.79
CA GLY A 120 3.74 0.17 -0.09
C GLY A 120 4.89 -0.35 -0.94
N GLY A 121 4.91 0.01 -2.22
CA GLY A 121 5.97 -0.40 -3.11
C GLY A 121 6.12 0.51 -4.31
N THR A 122 7.30 0.50 -4.91
CA THR A 122 7.63 1.31 -6.10
C THR A 122 7.68 0.51 -7.39
N TRP A 123 7.44 -0.81 -7.34
CA TRP A 123 7.51 -1.67 -8.52
C TRP A 123 6.48 -1.33 -9.61
N MET A 124 5.37 -0.71 -9.20
CA MET A 124 4.28 -0.31 -10.12
C MET A 124 4.62 0.96 -10.91
N VAL A 125 5.46 1.83 -10.35
CA VAL A 125 5.78 3.16 -10.89
C VAL A 125 7.30 3.36 -10.94
N LYS A 126 7.98 2.46 -11.62
CA LYS A 126 9.43 2.54 -11.82
C LYS A 126 9.80 3.79 -12.62
N LYS A 127 11.00 4.30 -12.36
CA LYS A 127 11.50 5.53 -12.99
C LYS A 127 11.52 5.45 -14.51
N ASP A 128 11.96 4.32 -15.06
CA ASP A 128 12.00 4.06 -16.50
C ASP A 128 10.61 4.06 -17.17
N LEU A 129 9.58 3.61 -16.44
CA LEU A 129 8.21 3.66 -16.92
C LEU A 129 7.66 5.11 -16.96
N ILE A 130 8.01 5.91 -15.93
CA ILE A 130 7.60 7.31 -15.86
C ILE A 130 8.33 8.13 -16.94
N GLU A 131 9.65 7.99 -17.06
CA GLU A 131 10.47 8.70 -18.04
C GLU A 131 10.14 8.30 -19.48
N GLY A 132 9.71 7.04 -19.68
CA GLY A 132 9.24 6.53 -20.97
C GLY A 132 7.76 6.79 -21.25
N GLU A 133 7.05 7.53 -20.38
CA GLU A 133 5.61 7.85 -20.48
C GLU A 133 4.73 6.59 -20.70
N LYS A 134 5.13 5.45 -20.14
CA LYS A 134 4.45 4.15 -20.29
C LYS A 134 3.24 4.03 -19.35
N TRP A 135 2.30 4.94 -19.46
CA TRP A 135 1.14 5.05 -18.56
C TRP A 135 0.22 3.83 -18.59
N ASP A 136 0.04 3.23 -19.78
CA ASP A 136 -0.76 2.02 -19.93
C ASP A 136 -0.13 0.82 -19.22
N GLU A 137 1.21 0.70 -19.26
CA GLU A 137 1.93 -0.35 -18.56
C GLU A 137 1.86 -0.16 -17.04
N ILE A 138 2.02 1.06 -16.54
CA ILE A 138 1.81 1.39 -15.13
C ILE A 138 0.39 1.01 -14.71
N THR A 139 -0.61 1.37 -15.52
CA THR A 139 -2.02 1.05 -15.25
C THR A 139 -2.24 -0.47 -15.18
N ARG A 140 -1.65 -1.22 -16.11
CA ARG A 140 -1.72 -2.69 -16.12
C ARG A 140 -1.09 -3.29 -14.87
N ILE A 141 0.13 -2.86 -14.50
CA ILE A 141 0.83 -3.35 -13.30
C ILE A 141 0.02 -3.05 -12.04
N CYS A 142 -0.59 -1.87 -11.93
CA CYS A 142 -1.46 -1.52 -10.81
C CYS A 142 -2.71 -2.41 -10.75
N LYS A 143 -3.36 -2.66 -11.88
CA LYS A 143 -4.51 -3.58 -11.96
C LYS A 143 -4.13 -4.99 -11.54
N ASP A 144 -2.99 -5.50 -12.02
CA ASP A 144 -2.49 -6.83 -11.67
C ASP A 144 -2.17 -6.93 -10.16
N ALA A 145 -1.60 -5.88 -9.57
CA ALA A 145 -1.36 -5.82 -8.13
C ALA A 145 -2.67 -5.88 -7.33
N VAL A 146 -3.69 -5.11 -7.73
CA VAL A 146 -5.02 -5.13 -7.09
C VAL A 146 -5.70 -6.49 -7.27
N LYS A 147 -5.62 -7.08 -8.46
CA LYS A 147 -6.17 -8.42 -8.73
C LYS A 147 -5.52 -9.49 -7.84
N THR A 148 -4.18 -9.45 -7.72
CA THR A 148 -3.44 -10.33 -6.81
C THR A 148 -3.87 -10.15 -5.37
N MET A 149 -4.00 -8.90 -4.92
CA MET A 149 -4.42 -8.58 -3.55
C MET A 149 -5.82 -9.08 -3.22
N LEU A 150 -6.76 -8.98 -4.17
CA LEU A 150 -8.15 -9.40 -3.97
C LEU A 150 -8.33 -10.91 -4.05
N GLY A 151 -7.34 -11.65 -4.58
CA GLY A 151 -7.38 -13.11 -4.68
C GLY A 151 -8.49 -13.66 -5.58
N PHE A 152 -9.10 -12.82 -6.42
CA PHE A 152 -10.10 -13.28 -7.37
C PHE A 152 -9.43 -13.90 -8.59
N GLU A 153 -9.44 -15.22 -8.64
CA GLU A 153 -9.31 -15.96 -9.89
C GLU A 153 -10.70 -16.39 -10.33
N LEU A 154 -11.08 -15.97 -11.53
CA LEU A 154 -12.32 -16.45 -12.15
C LEU A 154 -12.06 -17.92 -12.59
N GLY A 155 -12.39 -18.85 -11.72
CA GLY A 155 -12.17 -20.28 -11.99
C GLY A 155 -13.07 -20.78 -13.10
N HIS A 156 -14.39 -20.65 -12.96
CA HIS A 156 -15.39 -21.07 -13.95
C HIS A 156 -16.66 -20.25 -13.80
N VAL A 157 -17.20 -19.76 -14.90
CA VAL A 157 -18.60 -19.32 -15.00
C VAL A 157 -19.34 -20.32 -15.85
N GLY A 158 -20.23 -21.09 -15.24
CA GLY A 158 -21.16 -21.96 -15.96
C GLY A 158 -22.44 -21.17 -16.28
N ILE A 159 -22.70 -20.92 -17.55
CA ILE A 159 -23.96 -20.33 -17.99
C ILE A 159 -24.70 -21.39 -18.80
N ASN A 160 -25.89 -21.76 -18.36
CA ASN A 160 -26.76 -22.66 -19.11
C ASN A 160 -27.35 -21.90 -20.29
N CYS A 161 -26.96 -22.27 -21.49
CA CYS A 161 -27.48 -21.74 -22.74
C CYS A 161 -28.46 -22.75 -23.36
N GLN A 162 -29.50 -22.26 -24.02
CA GLN A 162 -30.53 -23.11 -24.65
C GLN A 162 -30.03 -23.80 -25.90
N ASP A 163 -29.08 -23.17 -26.61
CA ASP A 163 -28.48 -23.67 -27.82
C ASP A 163 -27.05 -23.13 -28.07
N ALA A 164 -26.38 -23.63 -29.08
CA ALA A 164 -25.01 -23.24 -29.42
C ALA A 164 -24.89 -21.76 -29.84
N GLY A 165 -25.91 -21.19 -30.48
CA GLY A 165 -25.92 -19.78 -30.89
C GLY A 165 -25.95 -18.83 -29.66
N GLN A 166 -26.80 -19.14 -28.68
CA GLN A 166 -26.84 -18.40 -27.44
C GLN A 166 -25.55 -18.55 -26.63
N ALA A 167 -24.94 -19.74 -26.65
CA ALA A 167 -23.65 -19.98 -26.02
C ALA A 167 -22.54 -19.10 -26.61
N GLU A 168 -22.48 -19.01 -27.93
CA GLU A 168 -21.49 -18.18 -28.64
C GLU A 168 -21.68 -16.67 -28.36
N GLN A 169 -22.94 -16.19 -28.38
CA GLN A 169 -23.24 -14.79 -28.05
C GLN A 169 -22.87 -14.45 -26.60
N THR A 170 -23.20 -15.34 -25.66
CA THR A 170 -22.88 -15.18 -24.26
C THR A 170 -21.37 -15.18 -24.03
N ALA A 171 -20.63 -16.08 -24.68
CA ALA A 171 -19.16 -16.11 -24.61
C ALA A 171 -18.56 -14.82 -25.14
N LYS A 172 -19.02 -14.31 -26.29
CA LYS A 172 -18.56 -13.03 -26.84
C LYS A 172 -18.83 -11.85 -25.90
N ALA A 173 -20.03 -11.80 -25.29
CA ALA A 173 -20.38 -10.76 -24.33
C ALA A 173 -19.49 -10.80 -23.07
N LEU A 174 -19.21 -11.98 -22.52
CA LEU A 174 -18.32 -12.16 -21.38
C LEU A 174 -16.88 -11.76 -21.69
N CYS A 175 -16.36 -12.16 -22.86
CA CYS A 175 -15.03 -11.74 -23.31
C CYS A 175 -14.93 -10.20 -23.47
N ALA A 176 -15.99 -9.54 -23.90
CA ALA A 176 -16.01 -8.08 -24.01
C ALA A 176 -16.02 -7.38 -22.64
N ILE A 177 -16.57 -8.02 -21.60
CA ILE A 177 -16.67 -7.46 -20.25
C ILE A 177 -15.39 -7.74 -19.43
N PHE A 178 -14.85 -8.95 -19.56
CA PHE A 178 -13.76 -9.42 -18.69
C PHE A 178 -12.39 -9.45 -19.36
N GLY A 179 -12.30 -9.29 -20.66
CA GLY A 179 -11.06 -9.19 -21.46
C GLY A 179 -10.52 -10.54 -21.86
#